data_aadb4469b8027866f13bf2f48c2455c1
#
_entry.id   aadb4469b8027866f13bf2f48c2455c1
#
_cell.length_a   1.000
_cell.length_b   1.000
_cell.length_c   1.000
_cell.angle_alpha   90.00
_cell.angle_beta   90.00
_cell.angle_gamma   90.00
#
_symmetry.space_group_name_H-M   'P 1'
#
loop_
_entity.id
_entity.type
_entity.pdbx_description
1 polymer ?
#
loop_
_entity_poly.entity_id
_entity_poly.type
_entity_poly.pdbx_seq_one_letter_code
_entity_poly.pdbx_strand_id
1 'polypeptide(L)'
;LQTGNGIPQVNIQTPTSAGVSVNQYAQFDVGNRGAILNNSRSNTQTQLGGWIQGNLWLARGEARVVVNQINSSHSSQMNGYIEVGGRRAEVVIANPAGIAVNGGGFINASRATLTTGQPQYQAGDLSGFKIRQGNVAITGQGLDARDTDFTQILSHAVKIDGPVWGKDVRVSAGKNNVSADGSIRSSHSPATNINSDNSLYAIDTGALG
;
A
#
# COMPACT_ATOMS: atom_id res chain seq x y z
N LEU A 1 -4.61 -18.56 -2.54
CA LEU A 1 -5.89 -18.93 -3.14
C LEU A 1 -6.08 -18.26 -4.50
N GLN A 2 -7.04 -18.73 -5.27
CA GLN A 2 -7.44 -18.13 -6.55
C GLN A 2 -8.97 -18.15 -6.65
N THR A 3 -9.50 -17.15 -7.33
CA THR A 3 -10.93 -17.09 -7.68
C THR A 3 -11.25 -18.06 -8.82
N GLY A 4 -12.52 -18.24 -9.15
CA GLY A 4 -12.95 -19.11 -10.23
C GLY A 4 -12.37 -18.74 -11.61
N ASN A 5 -12.04 -17.46 -11.84
CA ASN A 5 -11.38 -16.98 -13.06
C ASN A 5 -9.86 -16.81 -12.91
N GLY A 6 -9.26 -17.37 -11.84
CA GLY A 6 -7.83 -17.43 -11.64
C GLY A 6 -7.17 -16.14 -11.10
N ILE A 7 -7.93 -15.22 -10.51
CA ILE A 7 -7.36 -14.04 -9.85
C ILE A 7 -6.78 -14.46 -8.48
N PRO A 8 -5.53 -14.09 -8.16
CA PRO A 8 -4.96 -14.32 -6.84
C PRO A 8 -5.81 -13.68 -5.74
N GLN A 9 -6.06 -14.45 -4.68
CA GLN A 9 -6.86 -14.01 -3.55
C GLN A 9 -6.13 -14.32 -2.24
N VAL A 10 -6.09 -13.35 -1.36
CA VAL A 10 -5.57 -13.49 0.00
C VAL A 10 -6.74 -13.40 0.97
N ASN A 11 -6.96 -14.45 1.76
CA ASN A 11 -7.77 -14.35 2.96
C ASN A 11 -6.92 -13.68 4.04
N ILE A 12 -7.20 -12.43 4.32
CA ILE A 12 -6.43 -11.64 5.26
C ILE A 12 -6.51 -12.21 6.68
N GLN A 13 -5.49 -11.95 7.46
CA GLN A 13 -5.39 -12.41 8.85
C GLN A 13 -6.43 -11.74 9.75
N THR A 14 -6.77 -12.43 10.83
CA THR A 14 -7.65 -11.90 11.87
C THR A 14 -7.17 -10.51 12.31
N PRO A 15 -8.04 -9.49 12.24
CA PRO A 15 -7.68 -8.17 12.71
C PRO A 15 -7.47 -8.12 14.22
N THR A 16 -6.62 -7.20 14.67
CA THR A 16 -6.49 -6.84 16.08
C THR A 16 -7.79 -6.22 16.61
N SER A 17 -7.87 -5.99 17.91
CA SER A 17 -9.00 -5.26 18.50
C SER A 17 -9.15 -3.83 17.96
N ALA A 18 -8.05 -3.24 17.48
CA ALA A 18 -8.06 -1.94 16.80
C ALA A 18 -8.50 -2.04 15.32
N GLY A 19 -8.75 -3.23 14.79
CA GLY A 19 -9.21 -3.45 13.43
C GLY A 19 -8.10 -3.52 12.38
N VAL A 20 -6.88 -3.85 12.78
CA VAL A 20 -5.72 -3.93 11.88
C VAL A 20 -5.38 -5.38 11.57
N SER A 21 -5.50 -5.76 10.30
CA SER A 21 -5.04 -7.06 9.80
C SER A 21 -3.61 -6.94 9.29
N VAL A 22 -2.68 -7.66 9.91
CA VAL A 22 -1.27 -7.67 9.52
C VAL A 22 -0.95 -8.95 8.76
N ASN A 23 -0.57 -8.79 7.50
CA ASN A 23 -0.27 -9.87 6.57
C ASN A 23 1.19 -9.77 6.16
N GLN A 24 1.97 -10.81 6.39
CA GLN A 24 3.39 -10.85 6.12
C GLN A 24 3.70 -11.72 4.92
N TYR A 25 4.59 -11.25 4.07
CA TYR A 25 4.97 -11.91 2.83
C TYR A 25 6.49 -11.96 2.67
N ALA A 26 7.00 -13.05 2.10
CA ALA A 26 8.36 -13.09 1.55
C ALA A 26 8.42 -12.38 0.20
N GLN A 27 7.34 -12.42 -0.57
CA GLN A 27 7.20 -11.73 -1.86
C GLN A 27 5.75 -11.32 -2.06
N PHE A 28 5.53 -10.11 -2.55
CA PHE A 28 4.22 -9.58 -2.86
C PHE A 28 4.27 -8.85 -4.19
N ASP A 29 3.74 -9.49 -5.22
CA ASP A 29 3.63 -8.95 -6.56
C ASP A 29 2.18 -9.01 -7.02
N VAL A 30 1.76 -8.00 -7.75
CA VAL A 30 0.44 -7.93 -8.36
C VAL A 30 0.60 -7.89 -9.87
N GLY A 31 0.20 -8.96 -10.54
CA GLY A 31 0.22 -9.03 -12.00
C GLY A 31 -0.87 -8.16 -12.63
N ASN A 32 -0.84 -8.04 -13.95
CA ASN A 32 -1.76 -7.18 -14.70
C ASN A 32 -3.26 -7.53 -14.53
N ARG A 33 -3.57 -8.75 -14.09
CA ARG A 33 -4.93 -9.17 -13.80
C ARG A 33 -5.41 -8.77 -12.41
N GLY A 34 -4.52 -8.27 -11.57
CA GLY A 34 -4.82 -7.82 -10.23
C GLY A 34 -4.77 -8.90 -9.15
N ALA A 35 -5.15 -8.52 -7.96
CA ALA A 35 -5.26 -9.39 -6.78
C ALA A 35 -6.39 -8.91 -5.86
N ILE A 36 -6.92 -9.82 -5.06
CA ILE A 36 -8.01 -9.54 -4.12
C ILE A 36 -7.53 -9.78 -2.69
N LEU A 37 -7.77 -8.79 -1.81
CA LEU A 37 -7.66 -8.93 -0.37
C LEU A 37 -9.05 -9.17 0.19
N ASN A 38 -9.32 -10.39 0.67
CA ASN A 38 -10.64 -10.78 1.11
C ASN A 38 -10.94 -10.27 2.52
N ASN A 39 -11.67 -9.17 2.58
CA ASN A 39 -12.16 -8.52 3.82
C ASN A 39 -13.66 -8.69 3.99
N SER A 40 -14.17 -9.88 3.71
CA SER A 40 -15.60 -10.21 3.84
C SER A 40 -15.82 -11.42 4.74
N ARG A 41 -16.76 -11.30 5.69
CA ARG A 41 -17.18 -12.42 6.54
C ARG A 41 -18.12 -13.38 5.83
N SER A 42 -18.80 -12.91 4.82
CA SER A 42 -19.75 -13.69 4.01
C SER A 42 -19.31 -13.75 2.56
N ASN A 43 -19.95 -14.61 1.79
CA ASN A 43 -19.75 -14.63 0.35
C ASN A 43 -20.08 -13.25 -0.23
N THR A 44 -19.24 -12.77 -1.10
CA THR A 44 -19.39 -11.44 -1.69
C THR A 44 -18.94 -11.44 -3.15
N GLN A 45 -19.43 -10.47 -3.91
CA GLN A 45 -19.05 -10.27 -5.28
C GLN A 45 -17.91 -9.26 -5.38
N THR A 46 -16.90 -9.57 -6.17
CA THR A 46 -15.78 -8.69 -6.47
C THR A 46 -15.81 -8.30 -7.95
N GLN A 47 -15.17 -7.18 -8.28
CA GLN A 47 -15.06 -6.75 -9.68
C GLN A 47 -14.05 -7.60 -10.45
N LEU A 48 -12.91 -7.94 -9.84
CA LEU A 48 -11.84 -8.67 -10.50
C LEU A 48 -12.13 -10.16 -10.62
N GLY A 49 -12.71 -10.77 -9.58
CA GLY A 49 -12.79 -12.22 -9.45
C GLY A 49 -14.20 -12.80 -9.36
N GLY A 50 -15.24 -11.98 -9.49
CA GLY A 50 -16.62 -12.40 -9.29
C GLY A 50 -16.90 -12.79 -7.85
N TRP A 51 -17.73 -13.83 -7.63
CA TRP A 51 -18.08 -14.30 -6.31
C TRP A 51 -16.90 -14.97 -5.60
N ILE A 52 -16.66 -14.57 -4.37
CA ILE A 52 -15.67 -15.17 -3.46
C ILE A 52 -16.35 -15.61 -2.16
N GLN A 53 -15.81 -16.65 -1.54
CA GLN A 53 -16.29 -17.13 -0.25
C GLN A 53 -15.86 -16.20 0.88
N GLY A 54 -16.67 -16.18 1.95
CA GLY A 54 -16.33 -15.46 3.18
C GLY A 54 -15.00 -15.94 3.78
N ASN A 55 -14.29 -15.02 4.39
CA ASN A 55 -13.01 -15.28 5.05
C ASN A 55 -13.26 -15.72 6.52
N LEU A 56 -12.94 -16.96 6.83
CA LEU A 56 -13.17 -17.53 8.16
C LEU A 56 -12.30 -16.87 9.26
N TRP A 57 -11.19 -16.23 8.90
CA TRP A 57 -10.35 -15.50 9.84
C TRP A 57 -11.00 -14.22 10.39
N LEU A 58 -12.11 -13.78 9.77
CA LEU A 58 -12.82 -12.57 10.14
C LEU A 58 -14.02 -12.83 11.06
N ALA A 59 -14.04 -13.92 11.80
CA ALA A 59 -15.15 -14.28 12.68
C ALA A 59 -15.53 -13.17 13.69
N ARG A 60 -14.54 -12.38 14.12
CA ARG A 60 -14.72 -11.27 15.08
C ARG A 60 -15.00 -9.91 14.41
N GLY A 61 -14.95 -9.83 13.11
CA GLY A 61 -15.18 -8.61 12.33
C GLY A 61 -14.17 -8.42 11.20
N GLU A 62 -14.54 -7.57 10.27
CA GLU A 62 -13.71 -7.16 9.15
C GLU A 62 -12.64 -6.18 9.61
N ALA A 63 -11.56 -6.09 8.82
CA ALA A 63 -10.49 -5.15 9.07
C ALA A 63 -10.90 -3.72 8.66
N ARG A 64 -10.44 -2.75 9.43
CA ARG A 64 -10.44 -1.33 9.09
C ARG A 64 -9.20 -0.98 8.26
N VAL A 65 -8.08 -1.62 8.58
CA VAL A 65 -6.78 -1.45 7.90
C VAL A 65 -6.23 -2.83 7.55
N VAL A 66 -5.83 -3.00 6.31
CA VAL A 66 -5.12 -4.21 5.83
C VAL A 66 -3.68 -3.83 5.53
N VAL A 67 -2.76 -4.27 6.37
CA VAL A 67 -1.32 -4.06 6.20
C VAL A 67 -0.73 -5.27 5.48
N ASN A 68 -0.09 -5.02 4.36
CA ASN A 68 0.69 -6.01 3.61
C ASN A 68 2.17 -5.66 3.78
N GLN A 69 2.85 -6.44 4.59
CA GLN A 69 4.23 -6.20 5.00
C GLN A 69 5.15 -7.25 4.37
N ILE A 70 6.14 -6.78 3.63
CA ILE A 70 7.12 -7.63 2.97
C ILE A 70 8.41 -7.60 3.80
N ASN A 71 8.89 -8.78 4.19
CA ASN A 71 10.02 -8.95 5.10
C ASN A 71 11.25 -9.58 4.39
N SER A 72 11.41 -9.31 3.10
CA SER A 72 12.53 -9.83 2.31
C SER A 72 13.26 -8.70 1.59
N SER A 73 14.30 -9.07 0.84
CA SER A 73 15.02 -8.16 -0.04
C SER A 73 14.41 -8.00 -1.43
N HIS A 74 13.26 -8.63 -1.70
CA HIS A 74 12.59 -8.55 -2.98
C HIS A 74 11.66 -7.34 -3.03
N SER A 75 11.88 -6.46 -3.99
CA SER A 75 10.95 -5.36 -4.29
C SER A 75 9.62 -5.90 -4.82
N SER A 76 8.56 -5.14 -4.60
CA SER A 76 7.22 -5.48 -5.10
C SER A 76 6.94 -4.84 -6.44
N GLN A 77 6.28 -5.59 -7.34
CA GLN A 77 5.78 -5.11 -8.62
C GLN A 77 4.26 -4.98 -8.54
N MET A 78 3.74 -3.78 -8.80
CA MET A 78 2.31 -3.53 -8.88
C MET A 78 1.95 -3.19 -10.33
N ASN A 79 1.53 -4.21 -11.08
CA ASN A 79 1.17 -4.09 -12.50
C ASN A 79 -0.34 -4.25 -12.74
N GLY A 80 -1.12 -4.28 -11.69
CA GLY A 80 -2.57 -4.42 -11.72
C GLY A 80 -3.23 -3.89 -10.45
N TYR A 81 -4.55 -3.97 -10.42
CA TYR A 81 -5.35 -3.47 -9.30
C TYR A 81 -5.31 -4.40 -8.09
N ILE A 82 -5.31 -3.80 -6.91
CA ILE A 82 -5.61 -4.47 -5.64
C ILE A 82 -7.05 -4.13 -5.27
N GLU A 83 -7.90 -5.14 -5.17
CA GLU A 83 -9.28 -5.00 -4.75
C GLU A 83 -9.48 -5.48 -3.32
N VAL A 84 -10.12 -4.67 -2.49
CA VAL A 84 -10.62 -5.11 -1.20
C VAL A 84 -11.98 -5.77 -1.42
N GLY A 85 -12.06 -7.07 -1.20
CA GLY A 85 -13.33 -7.80 -1.26
C GLY A 85 -14.13 -7.56 0.01
N GLY A 86 -15.43 -7.27 -0.13
CA GLY A 86 -16.32 -7.04 1.01
C GLY A 86 -16.25 -5.62 1.57
N ARG A 87 -16.00 -5.49 2.88
CA ARG A 87 -15.97 -4.20 3.55
C ARG A 87 -14.77 -3.37 3.08
N ARG A 88 -15.05 -2.14 2.68
CA ARG A 88 -14.03 -1.14 2.30
C ARG A 88 -13.06 -0.92 3.46
N ALA A 89 -11.77 -0.86 3.17
CA ALA A 89 -10.72 -0.71 4.16
C ALA A 89 -9.54 0.09 3.62
N GLU A 90 -8.73 0.60 4.52
CA GLU A 90 -7.42 1.15 4.20
C GLU A 90 -6.45 0.02 3.81
N VAL A 91 -5.70 0.21 2.74
CA VAL A 91 -4.67 -0.73 2.27
C VAL A 91 -3.30 -0.10 2.42
N VAL A 92 -2.40 -0.82 3.08
CA VAL A 92 -0.99 -0.45 3.21
C VAL A 92 -0.15 -1.50 2.54
N ILE A 93 0.71 -1.09 1.61
CA ILE A 93 1.78 -1.91 1.05
C ILE A 93 3.10 -1.37 1.58
N ALA A 94 3.76 -2.15 2.41
CA ALA A 94 5.02 -1.76 3.06
C ALA A 94 6.14 -2.72 2.65
N ASN A 95 7.05 -2.22 1.83
CA ASN A 95 8.21 -2.99 1.36
C ASN A 95 9.49 -2.15 1.41
N PRO A 96 10.36 -2.37 2.42
CA PRO A 96 11.63 -1.63 2.52
C PRO A 96 12.58 -1.84 1.33
N ALA A 97 12.42 -2.93 0.59
CA ALA A 97 13.21 -3.20 -0.62
C ALA A 97 12.76 -2.39 -1.84
N GLY A 98 11.59 -1.77 -1.78
CA GLY A 98 11.06 -0.93 -2.84
C GLY A 98 9.75 -1.42 -3.44
N ILE A 99 9.07 -0.52 -4.13
CA ILE A 99 7.81 -0.77 -4.83
C ILE A 99 7.89 -0.13 -6.21
N ALA A 100 7.64 -0.92 -7.26
CA ALA A 100 7.51 -0.44 -8.62
C ALA A 100 6.06 -0.55 -9.08
N VAL A 101 5.47 0.54 -9.54
CA VAL A 101 4.09 0.61 -9.99
C VAL A 101 4.07 0.91 -11.49
N ASN A 102 3.43 0.05 -12.25
CA ASN A 102 3.21 0.21 -13.69
C ASN A 102 1.84 -0.36 -14.06
N GLY A 103 0.82 0.48 -14.03
CA GLY A 103 -0.57 0.07 -14.23
C GLY A 103 -1.24 -0.47 -12.97
N GLY A 104 -0.74 -0.10 -11.80
CA GLY A 104 -1.35 -0.42 -10.52
C GLY A 104 -2.55 0.46 -10.20
N GLY A 105 -3.35 0.03 -9.26
CA GLY A 105 -4.50 0.79 -8.78
C GLY A 105 -5.17 0.10 -7.60
N PHE A 106 -6.24 0.73 -7.10
CA PHE A 106 -7.00 0.24 -5.96
C PHE A 106 -8.49 0.25 -6.27
N ILE A 107 -9.18 -0.78 -5.81
CA ILE A 107 -10.64 -0.92 -5.89
C ILE A 107 -11.16 -1.20 -4.47
N ASN A 108 -12.16 -0.43 -4.05
CA ASN A 108 -12.79 -0.56 -2.74
C ASN A 108 -11.83 -0.32 -1.56
N ALA A 109 -10.77 0.44 -1.76
CA ALA A 109 -9.89 0.91 -0.69
C ALA A 109 -10.29 2.34 -0.30
N SER A 110 -10.47 2.59 0.99
CA SER A 110 -10.78 3.94 1.50
C SER A 110 -9.57 4.85 1.44
N ARG A 111 -8.42 4.31 1.82
CA ARG A 111 -7.10 4.95 1.76
C ARG A 111 -6.09 3.95 1.25
N ALA A 112 -5.05 4.44 0.60
CA ALA A 112 -3.94 3.62 0.15
C ALA A 112 -2.61 4.24 0.56
N THR A 113 -1.72 3.43 1.09
CA THR A 113 -0.35 3.83 1.43
C THR A 113 0.63 2.89 0.74
N LEU A 114 1.52 3.46 -0.06
CA LEU A 114 2.69 2.79 -0.61
C LEU A 114 3.91 3.30 0.13
N THR A 115 4.61 2.44 0.85
CA THR A 115 5.73 2.87 1.68
C THR A 115 6.90 1.90 1.65
N THR A 116 8.11 2.44 1.73
CA THR A 116 9.33 1.69 2.03
C THR A 116 9.65 1.68 3.52
N GLY A 117 8.79 2.28 4.34
CA GLY A 117 8.91 2.29 5.78
C GLY A 117 8.50 0.97 6.41
N GLN A 118 9.07 0.70 7.57
CA GLN A 118 8.62 -0.36 8.44
C GLN A 118 7.39 0.09 9.22
N PRO A 119 6.26 -0.63 9.13
CA PRO A 119 5.09 -0.32 9.95
C PRO A 119 5.41 -0.39 11.45
N GLN A 120 4.90 0.56 12.19
CA GLN A 120 5.00 0.64 13.64
C GLN A 120 3.61 0.50 14.24
N TYR A 121 3.51 -0.25 15.32
CA TYR A 121 2.24 -0.55 15.96
C TYR A 121 2.25 -0.12 17.43
N GLN A 122 1.10 0.32 17.93
CA GLN A 122 0.88 0.62 19.34
C GLN A 122 -0.50 0.13 19.75
N ALA A 123 -0.55 -0.73 20.75
CA ALA A 123 -1.79 -1.35 21.24
C ALA A 123 -2.61 -2.01 20.11
N GLY A 124 -1.92 -2.65 19.16
CA GLY A 124 -2.52 -3.32 18.01
C GLY A 124 -3.02 -2.40 16.89
N ASP A 125 -2.87 -1.09 17.03
CA ASP A 125 -3.15 -0.12 15.98
C ASP A 125 -1.89 0.27 15.21
N LEU A 126 -2.06 0.63 13.96
CA LEU A 126 -0.99 1.17 13.13
C LEU A 126 -0.69 2.60 13.58
N SER A 127 0.50 2.83 14.13
CA SER A 127 0.89 4.13 14.65
C SER A 127 1.70 4.96 13.66
N GLY A 128 2.39 4.32 12.74
CA GLY A 128 3.19 5.01 11.74
C GLY A 128 4.19 4.11 11.03
N PHE A 129 5.18 4.75 10.42
CA PHE A 129 6.19 4.10 9.60
C PHE A 129 7.57 4.66 9.92
N LYS A 130 8.55 3.78 9.96
CA LYS A 130 9.97 4.13 10.09
C LYS A 130 10.63 3.97 8.73
N ILE A 131 10.93 5.09 8.06
CA ILE A 131 11.48 5.10 6.71
C ILE A 131 12.99 5.31 6.78
N ARG A 132 13.76 4.37 6.23
CA ARG A 132 15.23 4.42 6.24
C ARG A 132 15.86 4.18 4.89
N GLN A 133 15.18 3.49 4.01
CA GLN A 133 15.70 3.06 2.71
C GLN A 133 14.57 2.88 1.71
N GLY A 134 14.94 2.51 0.49
CA GLY A 134 14.03 2.05 -0.54
C GLY A 134 13.51 3.15 -1.44
N ASN A 135 12.94 2.73 -2.54
CA ASN A 135 12.43 3.59 -3.60
C ASN A 135 11.03 3.13 -4.00
N VAL A 136 10.11 4.08 -4.11
CA VAL A 136 8.84 3.89 -4.82
C VAL A 136 8.95 4.54 -6.19
N ALA A 137 8.79 3.75 -7.24
CA ALA A 137 8.82 4.22 -8.62
C ALA A 137 7.45 4.00 -9.28
N ILE A 138 6.90 5.03 -9.87
CA ILE A 138 5.68 4.97 -10.69
C ILE A 138 6.08 5.26 -12.11
N THR A 139 5.89 4.29 -13.00
CA THR A 139 6.33 4.35 -14.39
C THR A 139 5.23 3.84 -15.33
N GLY A 140 5.45 3.96 -16.61
CA GLY A 140 4.61 3.37 -17.65
C GLY A 140 3.15 3.80 -17.56
N GLN A 141 2.26 2.87 -17.27
CA GLN A 141 0.82 3.12 -17.17
C GLN A 141 0.39 3.74 -15.84
N GLY A 142 1.34 3.94 -14.91
CA GLY A 142 1.13 4.72 -13.72
C GLY A 142 0.33 4.07 -12.61
N LEU A 143 -0.31 4.92 -11.80
CA LEU A 143 -1.11 4.54 -10.65
C LEU A 143 -2.53 5.14 -10.75
N ASP A 144 -3.53 4.27 -10.69
CA ASP A 144 -4.93 4.68 -10.62
C ASP A 144 -5.47 4.58 -9.19
N ALA A 145 -5.51 5.71 -8.50
CA ALA A 145 -6.02 5.84 -7.15
C ALA A 145 -7.34 6.62 -7.08
N ARG A 146 -8.08 6.71 -8.17
CA ARG A 146 -9.33 7.49 -8.24
C ARG A 146 -10.45 6.95 -7.35
N ASP A 147 -10.42 5.65 -7.03
CA ASP A 147 -11.41 5.04 -6.13
C ASP A 147 -11.07 5.23 -4.65
N THR A 148 -9.89 5.72 -4.30
CA THR A 148 -9.51 6.02 -2.93
C THR A 148 -9.76 7.48 -2.58
N ASP A 149 -10.14 7.74 -1.32
CA ASP A 149 -10.34 9.11 -0.84
C ASP A 149 -9.01 9.84 -0.60
N PHE A 150 -7.98 9.07 -0.21
CA PHE A 150 -6.66 9.57 0.08
C PHE A 150 -5.59 8.53 -0.25
N THR A 151 -4.55 8.94 -0.95
CA THR A 151 -3.39 8.10 -1.30
C THR A 151 -2.11 8.78 -0.87
N GLN A 152 -1.25 8.04 -0.17
CA GLN A 152 0.05 8.56 0.22
C GLN A 152 1.18 7.64 -0.22
N ILE A 153 2.29 8.26 -0.62
CA ILE A 153 3.54 7.60 -0.95
C ILE A 153 4.57 8.08 0.05
N LEU A 154 5.04 7.19 0.90
CA LEU A 154 5.99 7.47 1.97
C LEU A 154 7.24 6.64 1.76
N SER A 155 8.29 7.22 1.25
CA SER A 155 9.49 6.49 0.85
C SER A 155 10.77 7.28 1.11
N HIS A 156 11.89 6.58 1.20
CA HIS A 156 13.19 7.23 1.23
C HIS A 156 13.44 7.99 -0.07
N ALA A 157 13.20 7.35 -1.21
CA ALA A 157 13.26 7.96 -2.53
C ALA A 157 11.97 7.71 -3.32
N VAL A 158 11.55 8.66 -4.14
CA VAL A 158 10.36 8.55 -4.98
C VAL A 158 10.71 9.00 -6.39
N LYS A 159 10.30 8.20 -7.38
CA LYS A 159 10.36 8.57 -8.80
C LYS A 159 8.96 8.46 -9.39
N ILE A 160 8.47 9.55 -9.99
CA ILE A 160 7.21 9.55 -10.70
C ILE A 160 7.48 9.91 -12.16
N ASP A 161 7.39 8.90 -13.01
CA ASP A 161 7.63 8.94 -14.45
C ASP A 161 6.51 8.18 -15.18
N GLY A 162 5.31 8.41 -14.74
CA GLY A 162 4.06 7.86 -15.25
C GLY A 162 2.88 8.58 -14.62
N PRO A 163 1.70 8.50 -15.22
CA PRO A 163 0.53 9.22 -14.74
C PRO A 163 0.09 8.72 -13.36
N VAL A 164 -0.37 9.64 -12.54
CA VAL A 164 -0.99 9.36 -11.24
C VAL A 164 -2.35 10.04 -11.19
N TRP A 165 -3.40 9.24 -11.03
CA TRP A 165 -4.77 9.74 -10.89
C TRP A 165 -5.26 9.48 -9.47
N GLY A 166 -5.75 10.51 -8.81
CA GLY A 166 -6.29 10.39 -7.46
C GLY A 166 -7.01 11.65 -7.00
N LYS A 167 -7.80 11.52 -5.95
CA LYS A 167 -8.55 12.64 -5.36
C LYS A 167 -7.67 13.53 -4.48
N ASP A 168 -6.89 12.91 -3.60
CA ASP A 168 -5.90 13.55 -2.72
C ASP A 168 -4.67 12.63 -2.69
N VAL A 169 -3.61 13.06 -3.33
CA VAL A 169 -2.36 12.30 -3.42
C VAL A 169 -1.25 13.09 -2.75
N ARG A 170 -0.61 12.49 -1.77
CA ARG A 170 0.52 13.08 -1.06
C ARG A 170 1.76 12.22 -1.19
N VAL A 171 2.89 12.89 -1.41
CA VAL A 171 4.20 12.26 -1.54
C VAL A 171 5.12 12.83 -0.51
N SER A 172 5.76 11.97 0.27
CA SER A 172 6.78 12.34 1.24
C SER A 172 8.03 11.50 1.00
N ALA A 173 9.16 12.16 0.80
CA ALA A 173 10.44 11.51 0.56
C ALA A 173 11.45 11.87 1.66
N GLY A 174 12.33 10.93 1.97
CA GLY A 174 13.41 11.09 2.94
C GLY A 174 13.36 10.09 4.08
N LYS A 175 14.41 10.13 4.92
CA LYS A 175 14.51 9.30 6.12
C LYS A 175 13.70 9.94 7.24
N ASN A 176 12.53 9.41 7.53
CA ASN A 176 11.58 10.00 8.46
C ASN A 176 10.92 8.96 9.35
N ASN A 177 10.47 9.40 10.52
CA ASN A 177 9.43 8.72 11.27
C ASN A 177 8.12 9.44 10.97
N VAL A 178 7.16 8.73 10.43
CA VAL A 178 5.91 9.28 9.92
C VAL A 178 4.75 8.65 10.67
N SER A 179 3.74 9.44 11.04
CA SER A 179 2.49 8.92 11.58
C SER A 179 1.71 8.16 10.52
N ALA A 180 0.75 7.35 10.92
CA ALA A 180 -0.12 6.62 10.01
C ALA A 180 -0.88 7.53 9.04
N ASP A 181 -1.16 8.77 9.42
CA ASP A 181 -1.79 9.79 8.58
C ASP A 181 -0.81 10.55 7.65
N GLY A 182 0.48 10.19 7.69
CA GLY A 182 1.52 10.83 6.89
C GLY A 182 2.18 12.06 7.52
N SER A 183 1.77 12.50 8.70
CA SER A 183 2.43 13.60 9.38
C SER A 183 3.81 13.19 9.93
N ILE A 184 4.81 14.05 9.76
CA ILE A 184 6.17 13.78 10.21
C ILE A 184 6.25 13.97 11.73
N ARG A 185 6.59 12.91 12.47
CA ARG A 185 6.70 12.92 13.94
C ARG A 185 8.06 13.39 14.44
N SER A 186 9.12 13.03 13.74
CA SER A 186 10.47 13.51 14.01
C SER A 186 11.31 13.40 12.74
N SER A 187 11.80 14.52 12.26
CA SER A 187 12.93 14.50 11.37
C SER A 187 14.16 14.34 12.24
N HIS A 188 14.84 13.21 12.24
CA HIS A 188 16.24 13.17 12.60
C HIS A 188 17.02 13.76 11.43
N SER A 189 16.93 15.05 11.28
CA SER A 189 17.98 15.82 10.66
C SER A 189 18.90 16.25 11.80
N PRO A 190 20.13 15.74 11.90
CA PRO A 190 21.15 16.58 12.46
C PRO A 190 21.21 17.77 11.51
N ALA A 191 20.94 18.94 12.05
CA ALA A 191 21.26 20.18 11.37
C ALA A 191 22.76 20.16 11.11
N THR A 192 23.19 19.68 9.97
CA THR A 192 24.47 19.97 9.35
C THR A 192 24.64 19.15 8.09
N ASN A 193 24.85 19.86 7.04
CA ASN A 193 25.22 19.47 5.68
C ASN A 193 24.07 19.28 4.71
N ILE A 194 23.66 20.40 4.20
CA ILE A 194 23.05 20.64 2.89
C ILE A 194 24.02 20.17 1.76
N ASN A 195 24.62 19.01 1.89
CA ASN A 195 25.44 18.46 0.82
C ASN A 195 25.38 16.95 0.95
N SER A 196 24.43 16.35 0.26
CA SER A 196 24.60 15.04 -0.34
C SER A 196 23.38 14.18 -0.51
N ASP A 197 22.22 14.52 0.02
CA ASP A 197 21.01 13.79 -0.33
C ASP A 197 20.15 14.62 -1.29
N ASN A 198 20.73 14.94 -2.41
CA ASN A 198 20.05 15.65 -3.48
C ASN A 198 18.95 14.79 -4.07
N SER A 199 17.75 15.32 -4.03
CA SER A 199 16.56 14.86 -4.73
C SER A 199 16.30 13.36 -4.59
N LEU A 200 15.83 12.98 -3.45
CA LEU A 200 15.32 11.63 -3.23
C LEU A 200 13.98 11.39 -3.95
N TYR A 201 13.50 12.37 -4.65
CA TYR A 201 12.33 12.27 -5.52
C TYR A 201 12.58 13.02 -6.84
N ALA A 202 11.97 12.52 -7.88
CA ALA A 202 11.85 13.22 -9.15
C ALA A 202 10.40 13.11 -9.59
N ILE A 203 9.81 14.25 -9.95
CA ILE A 203 8.43 14.33 -10.40
C ILE A 203 8.44 14.89 -11.82
N ASP A 204 7.95 14.13 -12.77
CA ASP A 204 7.60 14.65 -14.07
C ASP A 204 6.20 15.24 -14.00
N THR A 205 6.11 16.56 -14.05
CA THR A 205 4.83 17.27 -13.95
C THR A 205 3.91 16.99 -15.15
N GLY A 206 4.45 16.53 -16.25
CA GLY A 206 3.66 16.09 -17.40
C GLY A 206 2.95 14.76 -17.17
N ALA A 207 3.37 13.98 -16.17
CA ALA A 207 2.78 12.71 -15.82
C ALA A 207 1.62 12.83 -14.81
N LEU A 208 1.46 14.00 -14.19
CA LEU A 208 0.37 14.25 -13.24
C LEU A 208 -0.88 14.69 -14.01
N GLY A 209 -1.94 13.90 -13.89
CA GLY A 209 -3.23 14.14 -14.55
C GLY A 209 -4.34 14.48 -13.58
#